data_b3f2ff5c93e79b3d56bc1fdcb4c99e06
#
_entry.id   b3f2ff5c93e79b3d56bc1fdcb4c99e06
#
_cell.length_a   1.000
_cell.length_b   1.000
_cell.length_c   1.000
_cell.angle_alpha   90.00
_cell.angle_beta   90.00
_cell.angle_gamma   90.00
#
_symmetry.space_group_name_H-M   'P 1'
#
loop_
_entity.id
_entity.type
_entity.pdbx_description
1 polymer ?
#
loop_
_entity_poly.entity_id
_entity_poly.type
_entity_poly.pdbx_seq_one_letter_code
_entity_poly.pdbx_strand_id
1 'polypeptide(L)'
;MPALSFKGKAFVQHHHLVVPFHELVPVRAKGTGKTASLHDNIIVHGDNLHALKALLPTHAGKVKCIYIDPPYNTGNEGWAYNDNVSSPMLQEWLGRTVDREDLTRHDKWCCMMLPRLRLLREFLTDDGAIFVSIDDNEVHRLRCLMDEVFGEENFVATIVWHKMDSPKNTAVHLSEDHEYLVLYARNAGKWRPNALPRTEVMIDRYKNPDNDPRGPWLLSDLAARNFYAQGRYPIKTASGRTIEGPPAGSYWRVSRERFDELDQDNRIWWGESGKNRPGIKRFLSEVREGVVPQTLWAWKDVGSTRNSKQEYSAIMEAEAGEDVFITPKPTGLIQRILQIATDKDSLVMDSFAGSGTTAHAVLALNKADGGNRRFVLVEGEDYADAITAERVRRVIKGVPSAKDEALRAGLGGTFSYFKLGQPLSLHSILEGKDLPDYAALASYLFFTATGQEFDSKQMKRKEHFIGTSRLYDVFLLYTEDPEKLKGLALTLDVANALRGPGGKQKLVFAPTKYLDEHFLDRLRITFQQLPFQIYQALDK
;
A
#
# COMPACT_ATOMS: atom_id res chain seq x y z
N MET A 1 23.34 7.66 -5.77
CA MET A 1 22.85 6.30 -5.45
C MET A 1 23.39 5.30 -6.46
N PRO A 2 23.83 4.12 -6.07
CA PRO A 2 24.08 3.05 -7.04
C PRO A 2 22.76 2.68 -7.72
N ALA A 3 22.73 2.70 -9.05
CA ALA A 3 21.56 2.34 -9.82
C ALA A 3 21.66 0.89 -10.29
N LEU A 4 20.60 0.10 -10.13
CA LEU A 4 20.53 -1.25 -10.69
C LEU A 4 20.48 -1.14 -12.21
N SER A 5 21.44 -1.79 -12.91
CA SER A 5 21.42 -1.92 -14.36
C SER A 5 20.92 -3.31 -14.74
N PHE A 6 19.94 -3.36 -15.64
CA PHE A 6 19.38 -4.61 -16.20
C PHE A 6 18.96 -4.38 -17.65
N LYS A 7 18.91 -5.46 -18.44
CA LYS A 7 18.44 -5.36 -19.83
C LYS A 7 16.98 -4.93 -19.86
N GLY A 8 16.65 -3.96 -20.70
CA GLY A 8 15.29 -3.43 -20.83
C GLY A 8 14.99 -2.22 -19.93
N LYS A 9 15.88 -1.84 -19.01
CA LYS A 9 15.63 -0.72 -18.09
C LYS A 9 15.27 0.59 -18.80
N ALA A 10 16.03 0.95 -19.84
CA ALA A 10 15.79 2.18 -20.60
C ALA A 10 14.38 2.27 -21.19
N PHE A 11 13.77 1.11 -21.48
CA PHE A 11 12.40 0.99 -21.99
C PHE A 11 11.36 1.19 -20.90
N VAL A 12 11.55 0.51 -19.76
CA VAL A 12 10.53 0.42 -18.72
C VAL A 12 10.60 1.55 -17.71
N GLN A 13 11.72 2.28 -17.64
CA GLN A 13 11.87 3.36 -16.64
C GLN A 13 10.83 4.48 -16.75
N HIS A 14 10.30 4.74 -17.96
CA HIS A 14 9.24 5.73 -18.22
C HIS A 14 7.94 5.09 -18.73
N HIS A 15 7.86 3.77 -18.79
CA HIS A 15 6.73 3.06 -19.36
C HIS A 15 5.41 3.38 -18.64
N HIS A 16 5.42 3.55 -17.30
CA HIS A 16 4.26 3.95 -16.51
C HIS A 16 3.59 5.27 -16.99
N LEU A 17 4.34 6.13 -17.69
CA LEU A 17 3.81 7.37 -18.24
C LEU A 17 2.97 7.12 -19.51
N VAL A 18 3.40 6.16 -20.34
CA VAL A 18 2.80 5.87 -21.66
C VAL A 18 1.80 4.72 -21.65
N VAL A 19 1.60 4.08 -20.49
CA VAL A 19 0.55 3.05 -20.34
C VAL A 19 -0.80 3.65 -20.70
N PRO A 20 -1.56 3.03 -21.62
CA PRO A 20 -2.87 3.54 -22.00
C PRO A 20 -3.84 3.53 -20.82
N PHE A 21 -4.65 4.57 -20.74
CA PHE A 21 -5.74 4.63 -19.78
C PHE A 21 -6.87 3.71 -20.22
N HIS A 22 -7.44 2.97 -19.28
CA HIS A 22 -8.62 2.13 -19.51
C HIS A 22 -9.78 2.64 -18.68
N GLU A 23 -10.98 2.52 -19.21
CA GLU A 23 -12.19 2.72 -18.44
C GLU A 23 -12.35 1.59 -17.41
N LEU A 24 -12.85 1.91 -16.21
CA LEU A 24 -13.26 0.93 -15.20
C LEU A 24 -14.75 0.63 -15.36
N VAL A 25 -15.06 -0.50 -15.98
CA VAL A 25 -16.43 -0.92 -16.27
C VAL A 25 -17.01 -1.71 -15.10
N PRO A 26 -18.09 -1.24 -14.44
CA PRO A 26 -18.68 -1.95 -13.31
C PRO A 26 -19.40 -3.22 -13.75
N VAL A 27 -19.15 -4.32 -13.05
CA VAL A 27 -19.84 -5.61 -13.22
C VAL A 27 -20.70 -5.89 -11.99
N ARG A 28 -21.89 -5.30 -12.00
CA ARG A 28 -22.80 -5.29 -10.82
C ARG A 28 -23.11 -6.68 -10.26
N ALA A 29 -23.27 -7.70 -11.12
CA ALA A 29 -23.57 -9.06 -10.71
C ALA A 29 -22.46 -9.72 -9.88
N LYS A 30 -21.24 -9.18 -9.91
CA LYS A 30 -20.07 -9.72 -9.22
C LYS A 30 -19.74 -8.99 -7.91
N GLY A 31 -20.23 -7.77 -7.73
CA GLY A 31 -20.14 -7.03 -6.48
C GLY A 31 -21.21 -7.45 -5.47
N THR A 32 -21.09 -6.97 -4.23
CA THR A 32 -22.07 -7.19 -3.16
C THR A 32 -22.89 -5.94 -2.82
N GLY A 33 -22.47 -4.76 -3.31
CA GLY A 33 -23.18 -3.49 -3.13
C GLY A 33 -24.38 -3.33 -4.06
N LYS A 34 -25.36 -2.51 -3.67
CA LYS A 34 -26.53 -2.19 -4.52
C LYS A 34 -26.17 -1.38 -5.75
N THR A 35 -25.21 -0.49 -5.63
CA THR A 35 -24.68 0.37 -6.70
C THR A 35 -23.17 0.28 -6.74
N ALA A 36 -22.58 0.20 -7.93
CA ALA A 36 -21.14 0.21 -8.07
C ALA A 36 -20.59 1.63 -7.82
N SER A 37 -19.52 1.74 -7.05
CA SER A 37 -18.87 3.01 -6.72
C SER A 37 -17.36 2.83 -6.60
N LEU A 38 -16.60 3.78 -7.16
CA LEU A 38 -15.15 3.85 -6.98
C LEU A 38 -14.74 4.34 -5.57
N HIS A 39 -15.68 4.74 -4.74
CA HIS A 39 -15.46 5.16 -3.35
C HIS A 39 -15.81 4.08 -2.32
N ASP A 40 -16.21 2.90 -2.77
CA ASP A 40 -16.46 1.71 -1.94
C ASP A 40 -15.19 0.85 -1.81
N ASN A 41 -15.29 -0.31 -1.17
CA ASN A 41 -14.30 -1.37 -1.39
C ASN A 41 -14.35 -1.82 -2.84
N ILE A 42 -13.19 -2.02 -3.46
CA ILE A 42 -13.09 -2.26 -4.90
C ILE A 42 -12.28 -3.53 -5.17
N ILE A 43 -12.78 -4.32 -6.12
CA ILE A 43 -12.00 -5.36 -6.79
C ILE A 43 -11.99 -5.04 -8.29
N VAL A 44 -10.81 -4.92 -8.89
CA VAL A 44 -10.61 -4.70 -10.31
C VAL A 44 -9.99 -5.94 -10.93
N HIS A 45 -10.64 -6.51 -11.94
CA HIS A 45 -10.11 -7.61 -12.74
C HIS A 45 -9.44 -7.05 -14.00
N GLY A 46 -8.17 -7.32 -14.16
CA GLY A 46 -7.37 -6.97 -15.32
C GLY A 46 -5.89 -6.77 -14.96
N ASP A 47 -5.03 -6.64 -15.97
CA ASP A 47 -3.61 -6.37 -15.77
C ASP A 47 -3.40 -5.21 -14.81
N ASN A 48 -2.57 -5.44 -13.80
CA ASN A 48 -2.42 -4.48 -12.70
C ASN A 48 -1.75 -3.16 -13.11
N LEU A 49 -0.89 -3.14 -14.14
CA LEU A 49 -0.30 -1.89 -14.62
C LEU A 49 -1.37 -0.99 -15.26
N HIS A 50 -2.26 -1.58 -16.07
CA HIS A 50 -3.39 -0.86 -16.67
C HIS A 50 -4.44 -0.46 -15.64
N ALA A 51 -4.75 -1.35 -14.70
CA ALA A 51 -5.70 -1.06 -13.62
C ALA A 51 -5.20 0.05 -12.68
N LEU A 52 -3.92 0.03 -12.31
CA LEU A 52 -3.31 1.12 -11.55
C LEU A 52 -3.42 2.45 -12.33
N LYS A 53 -3.10 2.46 -13.63
CA LYS A 53 -3.26 3.68 -14.43
C LYS A 53 -4.71 4.18 -14.43
N ALA A 54 -5.69 3.29 -14.56
CA ALA A 54 -7.11 3.61 -14.55
C ALA A 54 -7.62 4.14 -13.19
N LEU A 55 -7.01 3.71 -12.09
CA LEU A 55 -7.38 4.11 -10.72
C LEU A 55 -6.78 5.47 -10.30
N LEU A 56 -5.70 5.94 -10.94
CA LEU A 56 -5.02 7.19 -10.55
C LEU A 56 -5.96 8.39 -10.44
N PRO A 57 -6.89 8.65 -11.39
CA PRO A 57 -7.76 9.84 -11.34
C PRO A 57 -8.61 9.96 -10.07
N THR A 58 -8.86 8.85 -9.39
CA THR A 58 -9.74 8.79 -8.22
C THR A 58 -9.01 8.48 -6.92
N HIS A 59 -7.83 7.85 -7.00
CA HIS A 59 -7.16 7.28 -5.81
C HIS A 59 -5.72 7.78 -5.59
N ALA A 60 -5.16 8.60 -6.48
CA ALA A 60 -3.80 9.14 -6.30
C ALA A 60 -3.69 9.94 -4.99
N GLY A 61 -2.62 9.70 -4.23
CA GLY A 61 -2.36 10.38 -2.96
C GLY A 61 -3.31 10.06 -1.81
N LYS A 62 -4.10 8.96 -1.89
CA LYS A 62 -5.14 8.61 -0.90
C LYS A 62 -4.88 7.31 -0.13
N VAL A 63 -3.98 6.49 -0.60
CA VAL A 63 -3.71 5.17 -0.02
C VAL A 63 -2.75 5.31 1.15
N LYS A 64 -3.16 4.86 2.32
CA LYS A 64 -2.34 4.88 3.54
C LYS A 64 -1.39 3.70 3.62
N CYS A 65 -1.83 2.54 3.18
CA CYS A 65 -1.04 1.32 3.21
C CYS A 65 -1.18 0.56 1.89
N ILE A 66 -0.07 0.27 1.26
CA ILE A 66 0.01 -0.67 0.14
C ILE A 66 0.67 -1.94 0.65
N TYR A 67 0.05 -3.08 0.38
CA TYR A 67 0.65 -4.39 0.51
C TYR A 67 0.62 -5.06 -0.85
N ILE A 68 1.71 -5.67 -1.28
CA ILE A 68 1.77 -6.49 -2.49
C ILE A 68 2.59 -7.75 -2.28
N ASP A 69 2.16 -8.81 -2.97
CA ASP A 69 2.80 -10.12 -3.01
C ASP A 69 3.09 -10.51 -4.47
N PRO A 70 4.11 -9.89 -5.11
CA PRO A 70 4.42 -10.14 -6.51
C PRO A 70 5.01 -11.53 -6.69
N PRO A 71 5.08 -12.09 -7.93
CA PRO A 71 5.78 -13.33 -8.21
C PRO A 71 7.22 -13.30 -7.71
N TYR A 72 7.67 -14.39 -7.06
CA TYR A 72 9.01 -14.46 -6.45
C TYR A 72 10.11 -14.90 -7.42
N ASN A 73 9.74 -15.22 -8.67
CA ASN A 73 10.71 -15.60 -9.71
C ASN A 73 11.54 -16.84 -9.35
N THR A 74 10.94 -17.83 -8.69
CA THR A 74 11.62 -19.05 -8.21
C THR A 74 12.10 -19.97 -9.33
N GLY A 75 11.60 -19.78 -10.56
CA GLY A 75 11.88 -20.62 -11.73
C GLY A 75 10.99 -21.86 -11.84
N ASN A 76 10.18 -22.16 -10.84
CA ASN A 76 9.24 -23.29 -10.80
C ASN A 76 7.80 -22.88 -11.14
N GLU A 77 7.53 -21.60 -11.14
CA GLU A 77 6.23 -21.05 -11.47
C GLU A 77 6.17 -20.91 -12.99
N GLY A 78 5.31 -21.69 -13.63
CA GLY A 78 4.82 -21.27 -14.94
C GLY A 78 4.23 -19.86 -14.70
N TRP A 79 4.87 -18.84 -15.27
CA TRP A 79 4.51 -17.45 -15.07
C TRP A 79 3.03 -17.25 -15.40
N ALA A 80 2.17 -17.40 -14.39
CA ALA A 80 0.75 -17.07 -14.50
C ALA A 80 0.57 -15.56 -14.69
N TYR A 81 1.47 -14.75 -14.13
CA TYR A 81 1.67 -13.36 -14.58
C TYR A 81 2.43 -13.42 -15.91
N ASN A 82 1.63 -13.66 -16.92
CA ASN A 82 2.09 -13.60 -18.27
C ASN A 82 2.85 -12.27 -18.47
N ASP A 83 4.12 -12.37 -18.90
CA ASP A 83 4.95 -11.25 -19.38
C ASP A 83 4.33 -10.55 -20.61
N ASN A 84 3.04 -10.67 -20.79
CA ASN A 84 2.25 -9.79 -21.62
C ASN A 84 2.29 -8.41 -20.95
N VAL A 85 3.48 -7.84 -20.94
CA VAL A 85 3.63 -6.42 -21.11
C VAL A 85 3.02 -6.19 -22.49
N SER A 86 1.70 -6.12 -22.49
CA SER A 86 0.86 -6.03 -23.70
C SER A 86 0.90 -4.63 -24.31
N SER A 87 1.92 -3.84 -23.95
CA SER A 87 2.28 -2.66 -24.69
C SER A 87 2.83 -3.12 -26.04
N PRO A 88 2.20 -2.75 -27.16
CA PRO A 88 2.75 -3.01 -28.50
C PRO A 88 4.21 -2.59 -28.60
N MET A 89 4.61 -1.52 -27.92
CA MET A 89 5.96 -0.99 -27.89
C MET A 89 6.94 -1.92 -27.18
N LEU A 90 6.55 -2.60 -26.09
CA LEU A 90 7.41 -3.54 -25.40
C LEU A 90 7.49 -4.89 -26.13
N GLN A 91 6.38 -5.33 -26.73
CA GLN A 91 6.37 -6.51 -27.61
C GLN A 91 7.19 -6.26 -28.87
N GLU A 92 7.11 -5.07 -29.46
CA GLU A 92 7.89 -4.66 -30.62
C GLU A 92 9.38 -4.55 -30.26
N TRP A 93 9.70 -4.02 -29.09
CA TRP A 93 11.06 -3.96 -28.58
C TRP A 93 11.63 -5.34 -28.27
N LEU A 94 10.91 -6.20 -27.53
CA LEU A 94 11.29 -7.58 -27.28
C LEU A 94 11.47 -8.38 -28.56
N GLY A 95 10.71 -8.05 -29.63
CA GLY A 95 10.81 -8.68 -30.94
C GLY A 95 11.91 -8.15 -31.85
N ARG A 96 12.34 -6.88 -31.69
CA ARG A 96 13.31 -6.23 -32.58
C ARG A 96 14.72 -6.09 -32.00
N THR A 97 14.86 -5.99 -30.69
CA THR A 97 16.12 -5.55 -30.05
C THR A 97 16.77 -6.62 -29.20
N VAL A 98 16.00 -7.58 -28.70
CA VAL A 98 16.50 -8.66 -27.83
C VAL A 98 15.76 -9.92 -28.21
N ASP A 99 16.52 -10.95 -28.57
CA ASP A 99 15.99 -12.30 -28.62
C ASP A 99 15.34 -12.61 -27.26
N ARG A 100 14.07 -13.07 -27.23
CA ARG A 100 13.37 -13.38 -25.97
C ARG A 100 14.16 -14.33 -25.08
N GLU A 101 15.03 -15.12 -25.68
CA GLU A 101 15.97 -16.04 -25.01
C GLU A 101 17.15 -15.31 -24.37
N ASP A 102 17.47 -14.06 -24.75
CA ASP A 102 18.62 -13.30 -24.22
C ASP A 102 18.30 -12.47 -22.95
N LEU A 103 17.04 -12.30 -22.57
CA LEU A 103 16.65 -11.73 -21.27
C LEU A 103 16.68 -12.82 -20.21
N THR A 104 17.48 -12.60 -19.16
CA THR A 104 17.42 -13.47 -17.99
C THR A 104 16.05 -13.34 -17.30
N ARG A 105 15.65 -14.36 -16.54
CA ARG A 105 14.39 -14.29 -15.76
C ARG A 105 14.37 -13.06 -14.84
N HIS A 106 15.51 -12.64 -14.32
CA HIS A 106 15.68 -11.51 -13.44
C HIS A 106 15.47 -10.17 -14.15
N ASP A 107 15.96 -10.02 -15.38
CA ASP A 107 15.72 -8.82 -16.19
C ASP A 107 14.21 -8.64 -16.47
N LYS A 108 13.53 -9.74 -16.82
CA LYS A 108 12.08 -9.76 -17.06
C LYS A 108 11.32 -9.33 -15.80
N TRP A 109 11.70 -9.88 -14.65
CA TRP A 109 11.10 -9.52 -13.36
C TRP A 109 11.29 -8.03 -13.03
N CYS A 110 12.49 -7.50 -13.21
CA CYS A 110 12.76 -6.08 -13.02
C CYS A 110 11.96 -5.20 -13.99
N CYS A 111 11.84 -5.61 -15.26
CA CYS A 111 11.01 -4.91 -16.26
C CYS A 111 9.53 -4.89 -15.86
N MET A 112 9.01 -5.98 -15.29
CA MET A 112 7.65 -6.07 -14.80
C MET A 112 7.42 -5.15 -13.60
N MET A 113 8.32 -5.18 -12.62
CA MET A 113 8.13 -4.51 -11.33
C MET A 113 8.32 -2.99 -11.40
N LEU A 114 9.32 -2.49 -12.11
CA LEU A 114 9.70 -1.07 -12.07
C LEU A 114 8.53 -0.11 -12.42
N PRO A 115 7.79 -0.27 -13.53
CA PRO A 115 6.69 0.64 -13.85
C PRO A 115 5.53 0.53 -12.85
N ARG A 116 5.29 -0.65 -12.27
CA ARG A 116 4.27 -0.88 -11.24
C ARG A 116 4.63 -0.18 -9.93
N LEU A 117 5.87 -0.30 -9.48
CA LEU A 117 6.34 0.39 -8.28
C LEU A 117 6.25 1.93 -8.42
N ARG A 118 6.55 2.46 -9.62
CA ARG A 118 6.40 3.90 -9.90
C ARG A 118 4.96 4.35 -9.78
N LEU A 119 4.00 3.60 -10.36
CA LEU A 119 2.58 3.92 -10.20
C LEU A 119 2.12 3.78 -8.74
N LEU A 120 2.50 2.71 -8.05
CA LEU A 120 2.12 2.47 -6.66
C LEU A 120 2.56 3.62 -5.74
N ARG A 121 3.73 4.20 -5.99
CA ARG A 121 4.21 5.37 -5.24
C ARG A 121 3.25 6.57 -5.35
N GLU A 122 2.61 6.78 -6.52
CA GLU A 122 1.68 7.89 -6.74
C GLU A 122 0.38 7.75 -5.95
N PHE A 123 0.01 6.54 -5.53
CA PHE A 123 -1.19 6.32 -4.72
C PHE A 123 -1.01 6.68 -3.25
N LEU A 124 0.21 6.61 -2.72
CA LEU A 124 0.46 6.80 -1.29
C LEU A 124 0.20 8.23 -0.83
N THR A 125 -0.43 8.35 0.33
CA THR A 125 -0.43 9.61 1.11
C THR A 125 1.01 9.94 1.52
N ASP A 126 1.28 11.19 1.87
CA ASP A 126 2.61 11.63 2.33
C ASP A 126 3.13 10.83 3.54
N ASP A 127 2.23 10.37 4.39
CA ASP A 127 2.47 9.54 5.57
C ASP A 127 2.07 8.08 5.34
N GLY A 128 1.97 7.66 4.10
CA GLY A 128 1.68 6.28 3.71
C GLY A 128 2.93 5.41 3.55
N ALA A 129 2.73 4.09 3.50
CA ALA A 129 3.81 3.12 3.36
C ALA A 129 3.43 1.94 2.46
N ILE A 130 4.44 1.30 1.88
CA ILE A 130 4.32 0.09 1.07
C ILE A 130 5.11 -1.05 1.69
N PHE A 131 4.48 -2.22 1.78
CA PHE A 131 5.04 -3.50 2.21
C PHE A 131 5.05 -4.45 1.01
N VAL A 132 6.20 -4.96 0.67
CA VAL A 132 6.36 -5.90 -0.45
C VAL A 132 6.89 -7.23 0.08
N SER A 133 6.08 -8.29 -0.05
CA SER A 133 6.52 -9.65 0.23
C SER A 133 7.48 -10.14 -0.84
N ILE A 134 8.55 -10.81 -0.45
CA ILE A 134 9.55 -11.37 -1.36
C ILE A 134 10.42 -12.41 -0.64
N ASP A 135 11.09 -13.27 -1.41
CA ASP A 135 12.09 -14.20 -0.91
C ASP A 135 13.53 -13.87 -1.37
N ASP A 136 14.46 -14.75 -1.08
CA ASP A 136 15.89 -14.59 -1.42
C ASP A 136 16.18 -14.51 -2.93
N ASN A 137 15.25 -14.98 -3.79
CA ASN A 137 15.45 -14.93 -5.24
C ASN A 137 15.57 -13.50 -5.76
N GLU A 138 14.74 -12.58 -5.25
CA GLU A 138 14.65 -11.21 -5.79
C GLU A 138 14.74 -10.09 -4.74
N VAL A 139 14.87 -10.37 -3.43
CA VAL A 139 14.89 -9.33 -2.38
C VAL A 139 15.96 -8.26 -2.62
N HIS A 140 17.12 -8.64 -3.08
CA HIS A 140 18.25 -7.73 -3.34
C HIS A 140 18.01 -6.81 -4.54
N ARG A 141 17.33 -7.31 -5.61
CA ARG A 141 16.94 -6.49 -6.76
C ARG A 141 15.75 -5.61 -6.45
N LEU A 142 14.75 -6.15 -5.72
CA LEU A 142 13.62 -5.38 -5.23
C LEU A 142 14.11 -4.18 -4.42
N ARG A 143 15.05 -4.40 -3.49
CA ARG A 143 15.61 -3.33 -2.67
C ARG A 143 16.23 -2.23 -3.54
N CYS A 144 17.02 -2.57 -4.55
CA CYS A 144 17.61 -1.59 -5.47
C CYS A 144 16.54 -0.82 -6.28
N LEU A 145 15.50 -1.51 -6.77
CA LEU A 145 14.38 -0.86 -7.47
C LEU A 145 13.60 0.08 -6.54
N MET A 146 13.37 -0.33 -5.30
CA MET A 146 12.66 0.48 -4.32
C MET A 146 13.48 1.73 -3.91
N ASP A 147 14.81 1.60 -3.76
CA ASP A 147 15.70 2.75 -3.52
C ASP A 147 15.61 3.76 -4.68
N GLU A 148 15.54 3.28 -5.93
CA GLU A 148 15.41 4.16 -7.11
C GLU A 148 14.04 4.84 -7.18
N VAL A 149 12.96 4.13 -6.84
CA VAL A 149 11.59 4.65 -6.96
C VAL A 149 11.20 5.51 -5.78
N PHE A 150 11.50 5.09 -4.56
CA PHE A 150 11.05 5.74 -3.33
C PHE A 150 12.10 6.68 -2.72
N GLY A 151 13.39 6.47 -3.03
CA GLY A 151 14.52 7.11 -2.38
C GLY A 151 15.05 6.24 -1.23
N GLU A 152 16.39 6.09 -1.14
CA GLU A 152 17.06 5.31 -0.09
C GLU A 152 16.71 5.82 1.32
N GLU A 153 16.54 7.14 1.46
CA GLU A 153 16.16 7.82 2.71
C GLU A 153 14.77 7.44 3.21
N ASN A 154 13.93 6.86 2.35
CA ASN A 154 12.58 6.42 2.69
C ASN A 154 12.49 4.92 2.99
N PHE A 155 13.61 4.22 2.99
CA PHE A 155 13.67 2.86 3.51
C PHE A 155 13.44 2.84 5.01
N VAL A 156 12.55 1.97 5.48
CA VAL A 156 12.22 1.83 6.89
C VAL A 156 12.85 0.58 7.47
N ALA A 157 12.54 -0.59 6.91
CA ALA A 157 13.05 -1.86 7.42
C ALA A 157 12.87 -3.00 6.40
N THR A 158 13.66 -4.06 6.57
CA THR A 158 13.34 -5.39 6.09
C THR A 158 12.85 -6.22 7.26
N ILE A 159 11.60 -6.67 7.18
CA ILE A 159 10.96 -7.51 8.19
C ILE A 159 11.16 -8.96 7.76
N VAL A 160 11.55 -9.82 8.68
CA VAL A 160 11.69 -11.27 8.48
C VAL A 160 10.44 -11.94 9.00
N TRP A 161 9.69 -12.59 8.12
CA TRP A 161 8.56 -13.44 8.49
C TRP A 161 9.01 -14.90 8.53
N HIS A 162 9.07 -15.49 9.73
CA HIS A 162 9.29 -16.91 9.93
C HIS A 162 7.99 -17.67 9.56
N LYS A 163 7.94 -18.18 8.32
CA LYS A 163 6.72 -18.72 7.68
C LYS A 163 6.43 -20.19 7.96
N MET A 164 7.46 -20.93 8.40
CA MET A 164 7.37 -22.40 8.59
C MET A 164 7.24 -22.74 10.07
N ASP A 165 6.43 -23.75 10.34
CA ASP A 165 6.27 -24.33 11.70
C ASP A 165 7.20 -25.52 11.95
N SER A 166 7.88 -26.01 10.90
CA SER A 166 8.82 -27.12 10.96
C SER A 166 9.80 -27.07 9.78
N PRO A 167 11.06 -27.49 9.96
CA PRO A 167 12.06 -27.49 8.90
C PRO A 167 11.77 -28.50 7.80
N LYS A 168 12.19 -28.21 6.58
CA LYS A 168 12.16 -29.12 5.43
C LYS A 168 13.33 -30.08 5.48
N ASN A 169 13.13 -31.31 5.94
CA ASN A 169 14.18 -32.33 6.00
C ASN A 169 14.66 -32.80 4.62
N THR A 170 13.96 -32.45 3.53
CA THR A 170 14.34 -32.75 2.15
C THR A 170 15.21 -31.66 1.50
N ALA A 171 15.51 -30.58 2.23
CA ALA A 171 16.38 -29.52 1.72
C ALA A 171 17.81 -30.04 1.55
N VAL A 172 18.44 -29.73 0.40
CA VAL A 172 19.81 -30.16 0.09
C VAL A 172 20.85 -29.44 0.93
N HIS A 173 20.61 -28.16 1.25
CA HIS A 173 21.53 -27.34 2.02
C HIS A 173 20.88 -26.89 3.33
N LEU A 174 20.06 -25.85 3.28
CA LEU A 174 19.38 -25.27 4.44
C LEU A 174 17.88 -25.24 4.19
N SER A 175 17.08 -25.42 5.25
CA SER A 175 15.64 -25.23 5.19
C SER A 175 15.35 -23.74 5.09
N GLU A 176 14.61 -23.33 4.07
CA GLU A 176 14.18 -21.94 3.88
C GLU A 176 12.91 -21.69 4.70
N ASP A 177 13.08 -21.22 5.92
CA ASP A 177 12.01 -21.11 6.89
C ASP A 177 11.38 -19.71 6.94
N HIS A 178 11.86 -18.75 6.14
CA HIS A 178 11.40 -17.37 6.19
C HIS A 178 11.19 -16.75 4.80
N GLU A 179 10.52 -15.63 4.82
CA GLU A 179 10.36 -14.68 3.72
C GLU A 179 10.59 -13.27 4.26
N TYR A 180 10.67 -12.29 3.36
CA TYR A 180 10.87 -10.90 3.71
C TYR A 180 9.64 -10.06 3.39
N LEU A 181 9.47 -9.00 4.19
CA LEU A 181 8.62 -7.85 3.87
C LEU A 181 9.53 -6.64 3.77
N VAL A 182 9.71 -6.11 2.59
CA VAL A 182 10.49 -4.88 2.37
C VAL A 182 9.56 -3.69 2.56
N LEU A 183 9.89 -2.82 3.51
CA LEU A 183 9.08 -1.69 3.93
C LEU A 183 9.72 -0.35 3.54
N TYR A 184 8.98 0.43 2.75
CA TYR A 184 9.27 1.83 2.45
C TYR A 184 8.11 2.72 2.82
N ALA A 185 8.41 3.93 3.29
CA ALA A 185 7.42 4.98 3.40
C ALA A 185 7.44 5.87 2.15
N ARG A 186 6.36 6.58 1.84
CA ARG A 186 6.40 7.67 0.88
C ARG A 186 7.35 8.77 1.35
N ASN A 187 7.28 9.09 2.65
CA ASN A 187 8.19 9.99 3.34
C ASN A 187 8.46 9.43 4.75
N ALA A 188 9.65 8.86 4.96
CA ALA A 188 10.03 8.28 6.24
C ALA A 188 10.09 9.30 7.38
N GLY A 189 10.26 10.58 7.08
CA GLY A 189 10.17 11.65 8.08
C GLY A 189 8.77 11.82 8.67
N LYS A 190 7.72 11.53 7.89
CA LYS A 190 6.31 11.67 8.29
C LYS A 190 5.68 10.36 8.76
N TRP A 191 6.08 9.22 8.20
CA TRP A 191 5.52 7.92 8.57
C TRP A 191 6.02 7.45 9.94
N ARG A 192 5.13 6.92 10.75
CA ARG A 192 5.47 6.24 12.03
C ARG A 192 4.56 5.03 12.17
N PRO A 193 5.10 3.88 12.62
CA PRO A 193 4.26 2.72 12.92
C PRO A 193 3.40 2.99 14.16
N ASN A 194 2.17 2.50 14.14
CA ASN A 194 1.35 2.41 15.32
C ASN A 194 2.00 1.43 16.31
N ALA A 195 1.86 1.71 17.61
CA ALA A 195 2.27 0.78 18.65
C ALA A 195 1.33 -0.44 18.64
N LEU A 196 1.90 -1.63 18.81
CA LEU A 196 1.13 -2.85 19.00
C LEU A 196 0.67 -2.99 20.46
N PRO A 197 -0.50 -3.56 20.73
CA PRO A 197 -0.93 -3.86 22.08
C PRO A 197 0.11 -4.73 22.82
N ARG A 198 0.28 -4.50 24.12
CA ARG A 198 1.06 -5.43 24.94
C ARG A 198 0.35 -6.77 25.07
N THR A 199 1.09 -7.85 24.95
CA THR A 199 0.56 -9.17 25.22
C THR A 199 0.33 -9.37 26.73
N GLU A 200 -0.55 -10.28 27.12
CA GLU A 200 -0.75 -10.64 28.53
C GLU A 200 0.55 -11.01 29.21
N VAL A 201 1.42 -11.78 28.55
CA VAL A 201 2.76 -12.15 29.06
C VAL A 201 3.62 -10.90 29.33
N MET A 202 3.51 -9.85 28.51
CA MET A 202 4.23 -8.60 28.76
C MET A 202 3.65 -7.82 29.94
N ILE A 203 2.33 -7.83 30.08
CA ILE A 203 1.60 -7.18 31.20
C ILE A 203 1.90 -7.92 32.50
N ASP A 204 1.88 -9.24 32.48
CA ASP A 204 2.16 -10.07 33.64
C ASP A 204 3.57 -9.93 34.23
N ARG A 205 4.50 -9.37 33.47
CA ARG A 205 5.84 -9.05 33.98
C ARG A 205 5.85 -7.86 34.94
N TYR A 206 4.80 -7.03 34.91
CA TYR A 206 4.61 -5.92 35.84
C TYR A 206 4.02 -6.45 37.14
N LYS A 207 4.69 -6.25 38.25
CA LYS A 207 4.25 -6.67 39.59
C LYS A 207 4.23 -5.48 40.53
N ASN A 208 3.57 -5.61 41.67
CA ASN A 208 3.54 -4.58 42.69
C ASN A 208 3.83 -5.19 44.07
N PRO A 209 5.06 -5.66 44.30
CA PRO A 209 5.42 -6.36 45.55
C PRO A 209 5.46 -5.46 46.78
N ASP A 210 5.58 -4.17 46.61
CA ASP A 210 5.65 -3.16 47.67
C ASP A 210 4.35 -2.34 47.82
N ASN A 211 3.27 -2.72 47.15
CA ASN A 211 1.99 -2.04 47.17
C ASN A 211 2.07 -0.53 46.85
N ASP A 212 2.95 -0.17 45.91
CA ASP A 212 3.08 1.22 45.47
C ASP A 212 1.74 1.72 44.90
N PRO A 213 1.24 2.91 45.30
CA PRO A 213 -0.06 3.42 44.89
C PRO A 213 -0.18 3.70 43.39
N ARG A 214 0.93 3.84 42.66
CA ARG A 214 0.99 4.01 41.20
C ARG A 214 0.69 2.71 40.44
N GLY A 215 0.61 1.58 41.13
CA GLY A 215 0.28 0.28 40.56
C GLY A 215 1.48 -0.60 40.16
N PRO A 216 1.28 -1.60 39.32
CA PRO A 216 2.31 -2.53 38.94
C PRO A 216 3.47 -1.87 38.16
N TRP A 217 4.68 -2.34 38.41
CA TRP A 217 5.90 -1.84 37.80
C TRP A 217 6.85 -2.96 37.36
N LEU A 218 7.74 -2.65 36.44
CA LEU A 218 8.82 -3.51 35.94
C LEU A 218 10.15 -2.93 36.43
N LEU A 219 11.02 -3.79 36.98
CA LEU A 219 12.35 -3.38 37.38
C LEU A 219 13.24 -3.11 36.16
N SER A 220 13.84 -1.93 36.10
CA SER A 220 14.84 -1.54 35.11
C SER A 220 16.20 -1.38 35.78
N ASP A 221 17.25 -1.94 35.17
CA ASP A 221 18.60 -1.81 35.70
C ASP A 221 19.02 -0.34 35.79
N LEU A 222 19.56 0.06 36.93
CA LEU A 222 20.13 1.39 37.14
C LEU A 222 21.48 1.54 36.44
N ALA A 223 22.22 0.44 36.20
CA ALA A 223 23.54 0.45 35.58
C ALA A 223 23.52 0.02 34.12
N ALA A 224 24.35 0.62 33.27
CA ALA A 224 24.57 0.24 31.88
C ALA A 224 26.05 0.38 31.50
N ARG A 225 26.44 -0.31 30.42
CA ARG A 225 27.82 -0.22 29.89
C ARG A 225 28.09 1.05 29.10
N ASN A 226 27.03 1.76 28.68
CA ASN A 226 27.17 3.01 27.94
C ASN A 226 27.87 4.06 28.82
N PHE A 227 28.89 4.70 28.25
CA PHE A 227 29.63 5.75 28.94
C PHE A 227 28.70 6.89 29.34
N TYR A 228 28.76 7.27 30.64
CA TYR A 228 28.07 8.44 31.18
C TYR A 228 28.98 9.11 32.21
N ALA A 229 29.47 10.30 31.92
CA ALA A 229 30.49 10.98 32.73
C ALA A 229 30.09 11.17 34.21
N GLN A 230 28.80 11.44 34.47
CA GLN A 230 28.23 11.61 35.79
C GLN A 230 27.77 10.30 36.45
N GLY A 231 27.96 9.16 35.81
CA GLY A 231 27.44 7.87 36.24
C GLY A 231 28.33 7.07 37.17
N ARG A 232 29.31 7.70 37.84
CA ARG A 232 30.20 7.05 38.82
C ARG A 232 30.16 7.80 40.14
N TYR A 233 29.35 7.31 41.05
CA TYR A 233 29.24 7.84 42.41
C TYR A 233 28.80 6.74 43.37
N PRO A 234 29.18 6.84 44.69
CA PRO A 234 28.70 5.91 45.68
C PRO A 234 27.23 6.18 46.01
N ILE A 235 26.50 5.11 46.34
CA ILE A 235 25.11 5.19 46.79
C ILE A 235 24.93 4.41 48.08
N LYS A 236 24.04 4.90 48.96
CA LYS A 236 23.73 4.29 50.24
C LYS A 236 22.41 3.54 50.12
N THR A 237 22.41 2.25 50.44
CA THR A 237 21.20 1.43 50.43
C THR A 237 20.24 1.82 51.54
N ALA A 238 18.97 1.46 51.45
CA ALA A 238 18.00 1.63 52.52
C ALA A 238 18.42 0.96 53.84
N SER A 239 19.21 -0.12 53.75
CA SER A 239 19.77 -0.81 54.92
C SER A 239 21.03 -0.16 55.51
N GLY A 240 21.48 1.00 54.97
CA GLY A 240 22.66 1.74 55.42
C GLY A 240 24.01 1.29 54.84
N ARG A 241 24.05 0.26 54.00
CA ARG A 241 25.25 -0.21 53.29
C ARG A 241 25.64 0.77 52.16
N THR A 242 26.93 1.07 52.05
CA THR A 242 27.46 1.84 50.92
C THR A 242 27.84 0.91 49.76
N ILE A 243 27.41 1.26 48.56
CA ILE A 243 27.83 0.68 47.26
C ILE A 243 28.75 1.74 46.65
N GLU A 244 30.04 1.47 46.54
CA GLU A 244 31.06 2.44 46.12
C GLU A 244 30.90 2.93 44.67
N GLY A 245 30.16 2.19 43.85
CA GLY A 245 29.87 2.58 42.46
C GLY A 245 29.11 1.52 41.67
N PRO A 246 28.88 1.76 40.38
CA PRO A 246 28.26 0.78 39.49
C PRO A 246 29.16 -0.46 39.33
N PRO A 247 28.64 -1.57 38.80
CA PRO A 247 29.44 -2.75 38.46
C PRO A 247 30.62 -2.40 37.56
N ALA A 248 31.74 -3.14 37.71
CA ALA A 248 32.94 -2.94 36.91
C ALA A 248 32.61 -2.85 35.40
N GLY A 249 33.14 -1.86 34.72
CA GLY A 249 32.88 -1.62 33.30
C GLY A 249 31.51 -1.02 32.99
N SER A 250 30.77 -0.52 33.98
CA SER A 250 29.47 0.13 33.78
C SER A 250 29.39 1.51 34.46
N TYR A 251 28.27 2.18 34.20
CA TYR A 251 27.94 3.51 34.72
C TYR A 251 26.49 3.49 35.20
N TRP A 252 26.17 4.27 36.26
CA TRP A 252 24.78 4.55 36.57
C TRP A 252 24.14 5.32 35.41
N ARG A 253 22.91 5.02 35.10
CA ARG A 253 22.18 5.63 33.96
C ARG A 253 21.69 7.05 34.21
N VAL A 254 21.80 7.51 35.45
CA VAL A 254 21.34 8.84 35.90
C VAL A 254 22.44 9.53 36.69
N SER A 255 22.39 10.85 36.80
CA SER A 255 23.27 11.62 37.67
C SER A 255 22.93 11.35 39.15
N ARG A 256 23.80 11.80 40.06
CA ARG A 256 23.58 11.66 41.50
C ARG A 256 22.30 12.38 41.93
N GLU A 257 22.10 13.60 41.46
CA GLU A 257 20.93 14.42 41.78
C GLU A 257 19.65 13.71 41.33
N ARG A 258 19.65 13.19 40.09
CA ARG A 258 18.50 12.47 39.57
C ARG A 258 18.23 11.15 40.28
N PHE A 259 19.29 10.48 40.78
CA PHE A 259 19.12 9.29 41.61
C PHE A 259 18.45 9.65 42.95
N ASP A 260 18.90 10.72 43.61
CA ASP A 260 18.31 11.14 44.88
C ASP A 260 16.84 11.56 44.75
N GLU A 261 16.45 12.25 43.64
CA GLU A 261 15.06 12.53 43.32
C GLU A 261 14.23 11.24 43.15
N LEU A 262 14.75 10.25 42.40
CA LEU A 262 14.05 8.98 42.18
C LEU A 262 13.91 8.16 43.48
N ASP A 263 14.89 8.20 44.36
CA ASP A 263 14.84 7.52 45.64
C ASP A 263 13.86 8.17 46.60
N GLN A 264 13.84 9.51 46.69
CA GLN A 264 12.83 10.27 47.44
C GLN A 264 11.40 10.03 46.96
N ASP A 265 11.21 9.86 45.62
CA ASP A 265 9.93 9.53 45.02
C ASP A 265 9.58 8.03 45.08
N ASN A 266 10.30 7.25 45.90
CA ASN A 266 10.13 5.79 46.03
C ASN A 266 10.17 5.04 44.66
N ARG A 267 11.00 5.53 43.73
CA ARG A 267 11.19 4.88 42.42
C ARG A 267 12.40 3.96 42.37
N ILE A 268 13.19 3.92 43.42
CA ILE A 268 14.32 2.99 43.54
C ILE A 268 13.89 1.77 44.33
N TRP A 269 14.00 0.60 43.71
CA TRP A 269 13.72 -0.67 44.35
C TRP A 269 15.02 -1.30 44.87
N TRP A 270 15.09 -1.51 46.16
CA TRP A 270 16.24 -2.07 46.88
C TRP A 270 16.10 -3.58 47.16
N GLY A 271 15.06 -4.25 46.57
CA GLY A 271 14.63 -5.59 46.92
C GLY A 271 13.83 -5.62 48.22
N GLU A 272 13.16 -6.71 48.49
CA GLU A 272 12.30 -6.87 49.70
C GLU A 272 13.09 -6.64 51.00
N SER A 273 14.35 -7.06 51.05
CA SER A 273 15.22 -6.89 52.21
C SER A 273 15.92 -5.54 52.29
N GLY A 274 15.78 -4.66 51.31
CA GLY A 274 16.49 -3.38 51.21
C GLY A 274 18.01 -3.49 51.01
N LYS A 275 18.52 -4.68 50.67
CA LYS A 275 19.99 -4.97 50.60
C LYS A 275 20.49 -5.18 49.15
N ASN A 276 19.57 -5.26 48.19
CA ASN A 276 19.91 -5.54 46.80
C ASN A 276 20.53 -4.32 46.10
N ARG A 277 21.14 -4.55 44.94
CA ARG A 277 21.50 -3.44 44.04
C ARG A 277 20.23 -2.72 43.61
N PRO A 278 20.29 -1.39 43.50
CA PRO A 278 19.11 -0.62 43.14
C PRO A 278 18.71 -0.83 41.67
N GLY A 279 17.42 -0.88 41.44
CA GLY A 279 16.82 -0.77 40.12
C GLY A 279 15.75 0.30 40.11
N ILE A 280 15.37 0.78 38.93
CA ILE A 280 14.37 1.81 38.77
C ILE A 280 13.01 1.14 38.49
N LYS A 281 11.99 1.48 39.26
CA LYS A 281 10.61 1.10 39.01
C LYS A 281 10.09 1.82 37.77
N ARG A 282 9.61 1.06 36.79
CA ARG A 282 8.91 1.57 35.59
C ARG A 282 7.45 1.18 35.71
N PHE A 283 6.58 2.13 36.06
CA PHE A 283 5.16 1.86 36.27
C PHE A 283 4.42 1.64 34.97
N LEU A 284 3.54 0.63 34.94
CA LEU A 284 2.71 0.33 33.78
C LEU A 284 1.80 1.52 33.40
N SER A 285 1.33 2.26 34.39
CA SER A 285 0.53 3.47 34.23
C SER A 285 1.25 4.66 33.57
N GLU A 286 2.59 4.67 33.60
CA GLU A 286 3.40 5.79 33.10
C GLU A 286 4.14 5.47 31.80
N VAL A 287 4.25 4.19 31.42
CA VAL A 287 4.92 3.83 30.17
C VAL A 287 4.00 4.09 28.97
N ARG A 288 4.61 4.46 27.85
CA ARG A 288 3.88 4.64 26.59
C ARG A 288 2.95 3.44 26.33
N GLU A 289 1.74 3.71 25.91
CA GLU A 289 0.80 2.67 25.54
C GLU A 289 1.35 1.84 24.35
N GLY A 290 1.22 0.52 24.47
CA GLY A 290 1.70 -0.43 23.47
C GLY A 290 3.22 -0.60 23.42
N VAL A 291 3.67 -1.33 22.39
CA VAL A 291 5.08 -1.63 22.11
C VAL A 291 5.43 -1.30 20.67
N VAL A 292 6.65 -0.87 20.42
CA VAL A 292 7.17 -0.66 19.07
C VAL A 292 7.24 -2.00 18.33
N PRO A 293 6.73 -2.11 17.09
CA PRO A 293 6.83 -3.32 16.30
C PRO A 293 8.29 -3.75 16.10
N GLN A 294 8.55 -5.03 16.18
CA GLN A 294 9.85 -5.63 15.86
C GLN A 294 9.95 -6.01 14.39
N THR A 295 11.13 -6.29 13.90
CA THR A 295 11.39 -6.71 12.50
C THR A 295 11.44 -8.23 12.31
N LEU A 296 11.34 -9.02 13.37
CA LEU A 296 11.21 -10.47 13.30
C LEU A 296 9.80 -10.89 13.72
N TRP A 297 9.04 -11.46 12.79
CA TRP A 297 7.67 -11.90 13.00
C TRP A 297 7.57 -13.42 12.98
N ALA A 298 7.27 -14.00 14.12
CA ALA A 298 7.14 -15.43 14.25
C ALA A 298 5.80 -15.93 13.71
N TRP A 299 5.78 -17.11 13.12
CA TRP A 299 4.55 -17.77 12.63
C TRP A 299 3.47 -17.92 13.72
N LYS A 300 3.88 -18.06 14.98
CA LYS A 300 2.96 -18.13 16.13
C LYS A 300 2.12 -16.86 16.30
N ASP A 301 2.67 -15.72 15.90
CA ASP A 301 2.04 -14.40 16.08
C ASP A 301 1.23 -13.96 14.86
N VAL A 302 1.66 -14.38 13.66
CA VAL A 302 1.11 -13.88 12.39
C VAL A 302 0.63 -14.97 11.43
N GLY A 303 0.77 -16.24 11.82
CA GLY A 303 0.39 -17.38 11.00
C GLY A 303 1.55 -17.93 10.16
N SER A 304 1.47 -19.21 9.81
CA SER A 304 2.37 -19.93 8.91
C SER A 304 1.75 -20.15 7.54
N THR A 305 2.55 -20.56 6.56
CA THR A 305 2.07 -21.00 5.24
C THR A 305 1.04 -22.15 5.36
N ARG A 306 1.25 -23.09 6.30
CA ARG A 306 0.29 -24.18 6.56
C ARG A 306 -1.04 -23.64 7.11
N ASN A 307 -0.98 -22.72 8.07
CA ASN A 307 -2.19 -22.13 8.65
C ASN A 307 -3.00 -21.37 7.61
N SER A 308 -2.32 -20.62 6.71
CA SER A 308 -3.01 -19.87 5.66
C SER A 308 -3.74 -20.78 4.66
N LYS A 309 -3.12 -21.92 4.28
CA LYS A 309 -3.77 -22.90 3.40
C LYS A 309 -4.98 -23.53 4.06
N GLN A 310 -4.89 -23.89 5.34
CA GLN A 310 -6.02 -24.43 6.12
C GLN A 310 -7.17 -23.42 6.26
N GLU A 311 -6.84 -22.15 6.59
CA GLU A 311 -7.84 -21.08 6.67
C GLU A 311 -8.53 -20.85 5.33
N TYR A 312 -7.76 -20.77 4.25
CA TYR A 312 -8.29 -20.58 2.92
C TYR A 312 -9.21 -21.74 2.48
N SER A 313 -8.77 -23.00 2.67
CA SER A 313 -9.57 -24.18 2.33
C SER A 313 -10.88 -24.22 3.12
N ALA A 314 -10.86 -23.85 4.40
CA ALA A 314 -12.06 -23.76 5.22
C ALA A 314 -13.03 -22.67 4.73
N ILE A 315 -12.52 -21.50 4.31
CA ILE A 315 -13.34 -20.41 3.76
C ILE A 315 -13.97 -20.83 2.42
N MET A 316 -13.18 -21.46 1.55
CA MET A 316 -13.64 -21.85 0.21
C MET A 316 -14.43 -23.16 0.21
N GLU A 317 -14.51 -23.87 1.34
CA GLU A 317 -15.16 -25.19 1.47
C GLU A 317 -14.59 -26.20 0.46
N ALA A 318 -13.27 -26.11 0.23
CA ALA A 318 -12.57 -26.97 -0.72
C ALA A 318 -12.52 -28.41 -0.21
N GLU A 319 -12.79 -29.37 -1.07
CA GLU A 319 -12.63 -30.79 -0.75
C GLU A 319 -11.17 -31.16 -0.53
N ALA A 320 -10.91 -32.19 0.26
CA ALA A 320 -9.55 -32.64 0.54
C ALA A 320 -8.88 -33.14 -0.76
N GLY A 321 -7.87 -32.42 -1.23
CA GLY A 321 -7.14 -32.74 -2.45
C GLY A 321 -7.40 -31.82 -3.65
N GLU A 322 -8.35 -30.90 -3.57
CA GLU A 322 -8.50 -29.85 -4.56
C GLU A 322 -7.42 -28.77 -4.39
N ASP A 323 -6.66 -28.53 -5.45
CA ASP A 323 -5.68 -27.44 -5.52
C ASP A 323 -6.39 -26.11 -5.85
N VAL A 324 -7.02 -25.52 -4.83
CA VAL A 324 -7.85 -24.32 -5.03
C VAL A 324 -7.00 -23.05 -5.17
N PHE A 325 -5.90 -22.93 -4.46
CA PHE A 325 -4.90 -21.85 -4.56
C PHE A 325 -3.62 -22.26 -3.84
N ILE A 326 -2.47 -22.14 -4.52
CA ILE A 326 -1.23 -22.82 -4.08
C ILE A 326 -0.63 -22.20 -2.82
N THR A 327 -0.59 -20.88 -2.70
CA THR A 327 0.13 -20.18 -1.62
C THR A 327 -0.58 -18.91 -1.12
N PRO A 328 -1.74 -19.03 -0.44
CA PRO A 328 -2.36 -17.87 0.18
C PRO A 328 -1.46 -17.34 1.32
N LYS A 329 -1.39 -16.02 1.50
CA LYS A 329 -0.74 -15.44 2.69
C LYS A 329 -1.65 -15.55 3.92
N PRO A 330 -1.10 -15.67 5.13
CA PRO A 330 -1.90 -15.71 6.36
C PRO A 330 -2.63 -14.38 6.59
N THR A 331 -3.90 -14.44 6.95
CA THR A 331 -4.67 -13.23 7.30
C THR A 331 -4.03 -12.49 8.47
N GLY A 332 -3.47 -13.19 9.46
CA GLY A 332 -2.76 -12.59 10.60
C GLY A 332 -1.52 -11.78 10.21
N LEU A 333 -0.80 -12.18 9.15
CA LEU A 333 0.33 -11.42 8.62
C LEU A 333 -0.13 -10.05 8.10
N ILE A 334 -1.18 -10.05 7.30
CA ILE A 334 -1.72 -8.81 6.74
C ILE A 334 -2.37 -7.95 7.83
N GLN A 335 -3.09 -8.55 8.78
CA GLN A 335 -3.62 -7.81 9.93
C GLN A 335 -2.51 -7.11 10.72
N ARG A 336 -1.35 -7.76 10.93
CA ARG A 336 -0.19 -7.14 11.59
C ARG A 336 0.32 -5.93 10.80
N ILE A 337 0.41 -6.01 9.48
CA ILE A 337 0.75 -4.89 8.61
C ILE A 337 -0.26 -3.75 8.80
N LEU A 338 -1.55 -4.05 8.72
CA LEU A 338 -2.61 -3.06 8.87
C LEU A 338 -2.63 -2.39 10.25
N GLN A 339 -2.42 -3.16 11.32
CA GLN A 339 -2.34 -2.63 12.69
C GLN A 339 -1.26 -1.56 12.84
N ILE A 340 -0.09 -1.78 12.23
CA ILE A 340 1.05 -0.86 12.36
C ILE A 340 1.04 0.29 11.34
N ALA A 341 0.30 0.17 10.24
CA ALA A 341 0.38 1.08 9.12
C ALA A 341 -0.92 1.84 8.80
N THR A 342 -2.03 1.56 9.50
CA THR A 342 -3.33 2.16 9.17
C THR A 342 -4.05 2.72 10.39
N ASP A 343 -4.82 3.79 10.14
CA ASP A 343 -5.85 4.29 11.03
C ASP A 343 -7.20 3.62 10.70
N LYS A 344 -8.25 3.91 11.48
CA LYS A 344 -9.55 3.24 11.38
C LYS A 344 -10.33 3.50 10.09
N ASP A 345 -10.01 4.55 9.34
CA ASP A 345 -10.68 4.99 8.10
C ASP A 345 -9.77 4.96 6.87
N SER A 346 -8.58 4.37 7.00
CA SER A 346 -7.56 4.32 5.96
C SER A 346 -8.00 3.53 4.72
N LEU A 347 -7.47 3.94 3.56
CA LEU A 347 -7.54 3.18 2.32
C LEU A 347 -6.31 2.28 2.19
N VAL A 348 -6.55 1.00 1.93
CA VAL A 348 -5.54 -0.05 1.72
C VAL A 348 -5.57 -0.49 0.27
N MET A 349 -4.41 -0.72 -0.36
CA MET A 349 -4.32 -1.19 -1.73
C MET A 349 -3.46 -2.46 -1.82
N ASP A 350 -3.90 -3.37 -2.69
CA ASP A 350 -3.15 -4.57 -3.06
C ASP A 350 -3.35 -4.83 -4.56
N SER A 351 -2.28 -4.65 -5.34
CA SER A 351 -2.32 -4.81 -6.79
C SER A 351 -1.89 -6.19 -7.28
N PHE A 352 -1.66 -7.12 -6.35
CA PHE A 352 -1.39 -8.53 -6.60
C PHE A 352 -2.28 -9.36 -5.66
N ALA A 353 -3.60 -9.16 -5.80
CA ALA A 353 -4.58 -9.58 -4.79
C ALA A 353 -4.63 -11.09 -4.53
N GLY A 354 -4.28 -11.91 -5.52
CA GLY A 354 -4.23 -13.36 -5.40
C GLY A 354 -5.54 -13.92 -4.84
N SER A 355 -5.45 -14.58 -3.70
CA SER A 355 -6.62 -15.16 -3.04
C SER A 355 -7.50 -14.15 -2.28
N GLY A 356 -7.21 -12.84 -2.29
CA GLY A 356 -8.00 -11.82 -1.59
C GLY A 356 -7.77 -11.71 -0.08
N THR A 357 -6.61 -12.16 0.41
CA THR A 357 -6.28 -12.12 1.84
C THR A 357 -6.30 -10.70 2.41
N THR A 358 -5.86 -9.71 1.64
CA THR A 358 -5.84 -8.31 2.07
C THR A 358 -7.25 -7.78 2.39
N ALA A 359 -8.23 -8.07 1.55
CA ALA A 359 -9.63 -7.70 1.84
C ALA A 359 -10.17 -8.40 3.09
N HIS A 360 -9.90 -9.71 3.25
CA HIS A 360 -10.27 -10.46 4.45
C HIS A 360 -9.67 -9.81 5.70
N ALA A 361 -8.38 -9.48 5.69
CA ALA A 361 -7.69 -8.83 6.81
C ALA A 361 -8.28 -7.45 7.15
N VAL A 362 -8.61 -6.64 6.14
CA VAL A 362 -9.26 -5.33 6.34
C VAL A 362 -10.62 -5.47 7.01
N LEU A 363 -11.47 -6.38 6.51
CA LEU A 363 -12.81 -6.61 7.07
C LEU A 363 -12.74 -7.17 8.49
N ALA A 364 -11.83 -8.11 8.75
CA ALA A 364 -11.64 -8.69 10.07
C ALA A 364 -11.15 -7.64 11.09
N LEU A 365 -10.21 -6.77 10.70
CA LEU A 365 -9.72 -5.70 11.56
C LEU A 365 -10.80 -4.66 11.85
N ASN A 366 -11.60 -4.29 10.84
CA ASN A 366 -12.76 -3.38 11.03
C ASN A 366 -13.78 -3.98 12.01
N LYS A 367 -14.05 -5.29 11.90
CA LYS A 367 -14.95 -5.98 12.82
C LYS A 367 -14.43 -5.98 14.26
N ALA A 368 -13.10 -6.13 14.42
CA ALA A 368 -12.45 -6.21 15.74
C ALA A 368 -12.37 -4.84 16.45
N ASP A 369 -12.07 -3.76 15.71
CA ASP A 369 -11.79 -2.44 16.31
C ASP A 369 -12.86 -1.37 16.01
N GLY A 370 -13.93 -1.74 15.30
CA GLY A 370 -15.00 -0.81 14.88
C GLY A 370 -14.53 0.20 13.81
N GLY A 371 -13.49 -0.13 13.05
CA GLY A 371 -12.96 0.69 11.98
C GLY A 371 -13.83 0.65 10.71
N ASN A 372 -13.50 1.53 9.78
CA ASN A 372 -14.12 1.65 8.46
C ASN A 372 -13.06 1.75 7.36
N ARG A 373 -11.96 0.98 7.51
CA ARG A 373 -10.94 0.88 6.46
C ARG A 373 -11.56 0.34 5.19
N ARG A 374 -11.07 0.81 4.06
CA ARG A 374 -11.49 0.34 2.74
C ARG A 374 -10.32 -0.31 2.02
N PHE A 375 -10.62 -1.16 1.05
CA PHE A 375 -9.61 -1.81 0.22
C PHE A 375 -9.84 -1.55 -1.26
N VAL A 376 -8.74 -1.54 -2.01
CA VAL A 376 -8.68 -1.59 -3.47
C VAL A 376 -7.81 -2.79 -3.84
N LEU A 377 -8.42 -3.82 -4.41
CA LEU A 377 -7.71 -4.99 -4.90
C LEU A 377 -7.65 -4.97 -6.42
N VAL A 378 -6.52 -5.37 -6.98
CA VAL A 378 -6.38 -5.64 -8.41
C VAL A 378 -5.88 -7.06 -8.61
N GLU A 379 -6.54 -7.82 -9.49
CA GLU A 379 -6.15 -9.19 -9.86
C GLU A 379 -6.20 -9.34 -11.38
N GLY A 380 -5.06 -9.78 -11.95
CA GLY A 380 -4.89 -9.92 -13.39
C GLY A 380 -5.43 -11.23 -13.95
N GLU A 381 -5.47 -12.27 -13.15
CA GLU A 381 -5.76 -13.61 -13.59
C GLU A 381 -7.27 -13.88 -13.72
N ASP A 382 -7.62 -14.86 -14.54
CA ASP A 382 -9.00 -15.24 -14.81
C ASP A 382 -9.76 -15.70 -13.55
N TYR A 383 -9.06 -16.11 -12.51
CA TYR A 383 -9.64 -16.52 -11.24
C TYR A 383 -10.08 -15.34 -10.34
N ALA A 384 -9.90 -14.08 -10.75
CA ALA A 384 -10.25 -12.90 -9.96
C ALA A 384 -11.68 -12.91 -9.39
N ASP A 385 -12.64 -13.49 -10.13
CA ASP A 385 -14.01 -13.64 -9.66
C ASP A 385 -14.20 -14.89 -8.81
N ALA A 386 -13.74 -16.06 -9.30
CA ALA A 386 -13.98 -17.35 -8.69
C ALA A 386 -13.19 -17.58 -7.40
N ILE A 387 -12.05 -16.90 -7.25
CA ILE A 387 -11.17 -17.02 -6.09
C ILE A 387 -11.16 -15.73 -5.26
N THR A 388 -10.61 -14.65 -5.82
CA THR A 388 -10.41 -13.39 -5.09
C THR A 388 -11.73 -12.83 -4.56
N ALA A 389 -12.68 -12.57 -5.47
CA ALA A 389 -13.97 -11.99 -5.10
C ALA A 389 -14.86 -12.97 -4.31
N GLU A 390 -14.79 -14.27 -4.63
CA GLU A 390 -15.55 -15.28 -3.93
C GLU A 390 -15.13 -15.42 -2.46
N ARG A 391 -13.82 -15.43 -2.17
CA ARG A 391 -13.36 -15.37 -0.77
C ARG A 391 -13.93 -14.16 -0.05
N VAL A 392 -13.90 -12.99 -0.68
CA VAL A 392 -14.43 -11.76 -0.07
C VAL A 392 -15.94 -11.86 0.17
N ARG A 393 -16.72 -12.40 -0.78
CA ARG A 393 -18.16 -12.65 -0.57
C ARG A 393 -18.43 -13.56 0.62
N ARG A 394 -17.67 -14.65 0.75
CA ARG A 394 -17.83 -15.63 1.84
C ARG A 394 -17.50 -15.02 3.19
N VAL A 395 -16.40 -14.31 3.33
CA VAL A 395 -16.05 -13.68 4.61
C VAL A 395 -17.02 -12.55 4.99
N ILE A 396 -17.58 -11.83 4.03
CA ILE A 396 -18.64 -10.84 4.27
C ILE A 396 -19.91 -11.51 4.81
N LYS A 397 -20.34 -12.61 4.17
CA LYS A 397 -21.57 -13.34 4.51
C LYS A 397 -21.46 -14.15 5.79
N GLY A 398 -20.28 -14.68 6.05
CA GLY A 398 -19.98 -15.60 7.13
C GLY A 398 -19.64 -17.01 6.63
N VAL A 399 -18.72 -17.65 7.36
CA VAL A 399 -18.21 -19.00 7.09
C VAL A 399 -18.63 -19.91 8.25
N PRO A 400 -19.71 -20.71 8.12
CA PRO A 400 -20.27 -21.50 9.24
C PRO A 400 -19.27 -22.45 9.88
N SER A 401 -18.32 -23.00 9.10
CA SER A 401 -17.27 -23.91 9.54
C SER A 401 -16.08 -23.21 10.23
N ALA A 402 -16.02 -21.88 10.25
CA ALA A 402 -14.91 -21.15 10.83
C ALA A 402 -14.83 -21.32 12.36
N LYS A 403 -13.59 -21.44 12.87
CA LYS A 403 -13.33 -21.47 14.32
C LYS A 403 -13.51 -20.08 14.93
N ASP A 404 -13.14 -19.04 14.20
CA ASP A 404 -13.31 -17.64 14.60
C ASP A 404 -14.80 -17.27 14.59
N GLU A 405 -15.30 -16.73 15.70
CA GLU A 405 -16.71 -16.41 15.89
C GLU A 405 -17.16 -15.25 14.99
N ALA A 406 -16.31 -14.23 14.82
CA ALA A 406 -16.61 -13.08 13.97
C ALA A 406 -16.70 -13.51 12.50
N LEU A 407 -15.76 -14.36 12.05
CA LEU A 407 -15.78 -14.91 10.70
C LEU A 407 -16.99 -15.82 10.47
N ARG A 408 -17.37 -16.63 11.46
CA ARG A 408 -18.58 -17.48 11.41
C ARG A 408 -19.86 -16.66 11.28
N ALA A 409 -19.97 -15.56 12.02
CA ALA A 409 -21.11 -14.64 11.99
C ALA A 409 -21.14 -13.74 10.74
N GLY A 410 -20.02 -13.63 10.04
CA GLY A 410 -19.80 -12.71 8.92
C GLY A 410 -19.19 -11.38 9.35
N LEU A 411 -18.19 -10.98 8.58
CA LEU A 411 -17.46 -9.75 8.84
C LEU A 411 -18.24 -8.50 8.39
N GLY A 412 -19.23 -8.69 7.49
CA GLY A 412 -20.03 -7.59 6.94
C GLY A 412 -19.27 -6.79 5.89
N GLY A 413 -19.86 -5.65 5.47
CA GLY A 413 -19.32 -4.79 4.43
C GLY A 413 -19.86 -5.12 3.03
N THR A 414 -19.43 -4.33 2.06
CA THR A 414 -19.76 -4.49 0.64
C THR A 414 -18.52 -4.21 -0.21
N PHE A 415 -18.54 -4.63 -1.48
CA PHE A 415 -17.57 -4.20 -2.47
C PHE A 415 -18.18 -4.08 -3.85
N SER A 416 -17.55 -3.22 -4.68
CA SER A 416 -17.84 -3.04 -6.08
C SER A 416 -16.82 -3.80 -6.93
N TYR A 417 -17.29 -4.49 -7.98
CA TYR A 417 -16.43 -5.24 -8.89
C TYR A 417 -16.36 -4.53 -10.24
N PHE A 418 -15.14 -4.32 -10.74
CA PHE A 418 -14.88 -3.68 -12.03
C PHE A 418 -14.03 -4.58 -12.92
N LYS A 419 -14.14 -4.36 -14.22
CA LYS A 419 -13.21 -4.87 -15.24
C LYS A 419 -12.59 -3.71 -15.98
N LEU A 420 -11.41 -3.93 -16.52
CA LEU A 420 -10.83 -3.01 -17.50
C LEU A 420 -11.68 -3.03 -18.78
N GLY A 421 -12.11 -1.86 -19.21
CA GLY A 421 -12.74 -1.63 -20.50
C GLY A 421 -11.71 -1.49 -21.62
N GLN A 422 -12.14 -0.93 -22.75
CA GLN A 422 -11.23 -0.68 -23.88
C GLN A 422 -10.16 0.38 -23.51
N PRO A 423 -8.95 0.27 -24.07
CA PRO A 423 -7.95 1.31 -23.88
C PRO A 423 -8.36 2.58 -24.61
N LEU A 424 -8.12 3.73 -23.98
CA LEU A 424 -8.18 5.02 -24.67
C LEU A 424 -6.99 5.12 -25.61
N SER A 425 -7.19 4.77 -26.87
CA SER A 425 -6.16 4.89 -27.89
C SER A 425 -6.38 6.12 -28.76
N LEU A 426 -5.27 6.72 -29.17
CA LEU A 426 -5.29 7.77 -30.20
C LEU A 426 -6.04 7.32 -31.46
N HIS A 427 -5.82 6.09 -31.84
CA HIS A 427 -6.35 5.50 -33.07
C HIS A 427 -7.89 5.34 -32.99
N SER A 428 -8.42 4.89 -31.86
CA SER A 428 -9.88 4.78 -31.65
C SER A 428 -10.60 6.12 -31.80
N ILE A 429 -10.01 7.20 -31.25
CA ILE A 429 -10.60 8.54 -31.34
C ILE A 429 -10.51 9.09 -32.77
N LEU A 430 -9.41 8.85 -33.49
CA LEU A 430 -9.23 9.28 -34.87
C LEU A 430 -10.13 8.51 -35.84
N GLU A 431 -10.30 7.21 -35.65
CA GLU A 431 -11.16 6.37 -36.50
C GLU A 431 -12.65 6.44 -36.13
N GLY A 432 -12.98 7.02 -34.97
CA GLY A 432 -14.35 7.07 -34.46
C GLY A 432 -14.90 5.69 -34.08
N LYS A 433 -14.03 4.74 -33.73
CA LYS A 433 -14.41 3.41 -33.26
C LYS A 433 -14.11 3.27 -31.79
N ASP A 434 -14.97 2.59 -31.03
CA ASP A 434 -14.78 2.32 -29.59
C ASP A 434 -14.44 3.60 -28.80
N LEU A 435 -15.23 4.68 -29.05
CA LEU A 435 -15.04 5.94 -28.37
C LEU A 435 -15.30 5.80 -26.85
N PRO A 436 -14.42 6.38 -25.98
CA PRO A 436 -14.60 6.29 -24.54
C PRO A 436 -15.86 6.99 -24.05
N ASP A 437 -16.39 6.55 -22.93
CA ASP A 437 -17.44 7.29 -22.21
C ASP A 437 -16.95 8.70 -21.84
N TYR A 438 -17.85 9.68 -21.92
CA TYR A 438 -17.53 11.09 -21.65
C TYR A 438 -16.94 11.29 -20.24
N ALA A 439 -17.53 10.64 -19.22
CA ALA A 439 -17.09 10.83 -17.84
C ALA A 439 -15.72 10.15 -17.59
N ALA A 440 -15.47 9.01 -18.21
CA ALA A 440 -14.18 8.33 -18.15
C ALA A 440 -13.07 9.19 -18.77
N LEU A 441 -13.32 9.74 -19.97
CA LEU A 441 -12.38 10.65 -20.63
C LEU A 441 -12.18 11.94 -19.82
N ALA A 442 -13.25 12.54 -19.31
CA ALA A 442 -13.19 13.74 -18.48
C ALA A 442 -12.35 13.53 -17.22
N SER A 443 -12.55 12.41 -16.54
CA SER A 443 -11.78 12.04 -15.33
C SER A 443 -10.30 11.92 -15.64
N TYR A 444 -9.95 11.23 -16.69
CA TYR A 444 -8.57 11.04 -17.11
C TYR A 444 -7.89 12.36 -17.49
N LEU A 445 -8.54 13.17 -18.35
CA LEU A 445 -7.98 14.46 -18.82
C LEU A 445 -7.83 15.45 -17.66
N PHE A 446 -8.83 15.53 -16.78
CA PHE A 446 -8.78 16.42 -15.62
C PHE A 446 -7.58 16.08 -14.71
N PHE A 447 -7.44 14.80 -14.33
CA PHE A 447 -6.32 14.36 -13.50
C PHE A 447 -4.96 14.58 -14.19
N THR A 448 -4.84 14.17 -15.45
CA THR A 448 -3.58 14.27 -16.20
C THR A 448 -3.11 15.72 -16.34
N ALA A 449 -4.04 16.65 -16.57
CA ALA A 449 -3.72 18.05 -16.77
C ALA A 449 -3.52 18.85 -15.48
N THR A 450 -4.10 18.40 -14.37
CA THR A 450 -4.14 19.18 -13.12
C THR A 450 -3.44 18.52 -11.95
N GLY A 451 -3.20 17.21 -12.01
CA GLY A 451 -2.73 16.40 -10.88
C GLY A 451 -3.73 16.31 -9.72
N GLN A 452 -4.98 16.74 -9.92
CA GLN A 452 -6.01 16.79 -8.89
C GLN A 452 -7.11 15.77 -9.17
N GLU A 453 -7.77 15.32 -8.10
CA GLU A 453 -8.89 14.40 -8.21
C GLU A 453 -10.04 15.00 -9.03
N PHE A 454 -10.65 14.16 -9.85
CA PHE A 454 -11.85 14.49 -10.58
C PHE A 454 -13.10 14.27 -9.73
N ASP A 455 -13.91 15.31 -9.58
CA ASP A 455 -15.21 15.23 -8.91
C ASP A 455 -16.34 15.24 -9.95
N SER A 456 -16.91 14.08 -10.22
CA SER A 456 -18.01 13.92 -11.18
C SER A 456 -19.26 14.76 -10.86
N LYS A 457 -19.45 15.18 -9.59
CA LYS A 457 -20.57 16.04 -9.17
C LYS A 457 -20.44 17.46 -9.70
N GLN A 458 -19.22 17.90 -9.99
CA GLN A 458 -19.00 19.22 -10.59
C GLN A 458 -19.24 19.24 -12.10
N MET A 459 -19.23 18.08 -12.74
CA MET A 459 -19.33 17.95 -14.19
C MET A 459 -20.69 18.44 -14.71
N LYS A 460 -20.65 19.34 -15.70
CA LYS A 460 -21.82 19.87 -16.42
C LYS A 460 -21.63 19.66 -17.92
N ARG A 461 -21.93 18.46 -18.39
CA ARG A 461 -21.70 18.04 -19.76
C ARG A 461 -22.29 18.99 -20.81
N LYS A 462 -23.50 19.55 -20.59
CA LYS A 462 -24.15 20.51 -21.53
C LYS A 462 -23.39 21.83 -21.67
N GLU A 463 -22.62 22.20 -20.63
CA GLU A 463 -21.77 23.39 -20.59
C GLU A 463 -20.32 23.07 -20.97
N HIS A 464 -20.03 21.84 -21.38
CA HIS A 464 -18.69 21.30 -21.62
C HIS A 464 -17.75 21.38 -20.40
N PHE A 465 -18.24 21.76 -19.23
CA PHE A 465 -17.45 21.92 -18.03
C PHE A 465 -17.25 20.58 -17.32
N ILE A 466 -15.99 20.24 -17.00
CA ILE A 466 -15.66 18.97 -16.35
C ILE A 466 -15.15 19.16 -14.92
N GLY A 467 -14.69 20.35 -14.53
CA GLY A 467 -14.27 20.60 -13.16
C GLY A 467 -13.42 21.85 -13.02
N THR A 468 -13.17 22.25 -11.78
CA THR A 468 -12.24 23.34 -11.45
C THR A 468 -11.05 22.80 -10.64
N SER A 469 -9.84 23.22 -11.00
CA SER A 469 -8.60 22.91 -10.29
C SER A 469 -8.08 24.16 -9.55
N ARG A 470 -6.89 24.07 -8.96
CA ARG A 470 -6.25 25.24 -8.35
C ARG A 470 -6.02 26.37 -9.37
N LEU A 471 -5.64 26.04 -10.60
CA LEU A 471 -5.24 27.00 -11.64
C LEU A 471 -6.29 27.19 -12.73
N TYR A 472 -7.06 26.16 -13.07
CA TYR A 472 -7.91 26.11 -14.25
C TYR A 472 -9.35 25.78 -13.94
N ASP A 473 -10.25 26.40 -14.74
CA ASP A 473 -11.55 25.84 -15.03
C ASP A 473 -11.42 24.98 -16.29
N VAL A 474 -11.73 23.68 -16.20
CA VAL A 474 -11.41 22.69 -17.25
C VAL A 474 -12.67 22.33 -18.04
N PHE A 475 -12.52 22.30 -19.37
CA PHE A 475 -13.62 22.05 -20.31
C PHE A 475 -13.23 20.94 -21.28
N LEU A 476 -14.25 20.15 -21.68
CA LEU A 476 -14.10 19.05 -22.64
C LEU A 476 -15.19 19.13 -23.71
N LEU A 477 -14.79 19.44 -24.92
CA LEU A 477 -15.62 19.36 -26.13
C LEU A 477 -15.44 17.96 -26.73
N TYR A 478 -16.35 17.07 -26.40
CA TYR A 478 -16.31 15.67 -26.82
C TYR A 478 -17.69 15.04 -26.84
N THR A 479 -17.88 14.04 -27.71
CA THR A 479 -19.07 13.21 -27.76
C THR A 479 -18.70 11.80 -28.21
N GLU A 480 -19.44 10.80 -27.75
CA GLU A 480 -19.30 9.41 -28.13
C GLU A 480 -19.90 9.09 -29.53
N ASP A 481 -20.55 10.07 -30.16
CA ASP A 481 -21.09 9.96 -31.53
C ASP A 481 -20.00 10.36 -32.53
N PRO A 482 -19.47 9.42 -33.33
CA PRO A 482 -18.36 9.70 -34.26
C PRO A 482 -18.66 10.79 -35.29
N GLU A 483 -19.90 10.85 -35.78
CA GLU A 483 -20.27 11.83 -36.80
C GLU A 483 -20.36 13.25 -36.23
N LYS A 484 -20.85 13.37 -35.00
CA LYS A 484 -20.85 14.66 -34.30
C LYS A 484 -19.46 15.09 -33.86
N LEU A 485 -18.62 14.12 -33.49
CA LEU A 485 -17.23 14.39 -33.06
C LEU A 485 -16.41 15.06 -34.17
N LYS A 486 -16.59 14.63 -35.42
CA LYS A 486 -15.93 15.22 -36.62
C LYS A 486 -16.23 16.70 -36.81
N GLY A 487 -17.43 17.14 -36.41
CA GLY A 487 -17.86 18.54 -36.52
C GLY A 487 -17.58 19.37 -35.27
N LEU A 488 -17.02 18.77 -34.20
CA LEU A 488 -16.83 19.46 -32.94
C LEU A 488 -15.55 20.26 -32.95
N ALA A 489 -15.65 21.58 -32.72
CA ALA A 489 -14.50 22.48 -32.70
C ALA A 489 -14.68 23.60 -31.68
N LEU A 490 -13.56 24.12 -31.15
CA LEU A 490 -13.57 25.35 -30.38
C LEU A 490 -13.69 26.55 -31.31
N THR A 491 -14.91 27.02 -31.50
CA THR A 491 -15.26 28.24 -32.27
C THR A 491 -15.32 29.44 -31.33
N LEU A 492 -15.41 30.66 -31.89
CA LEU A 492 -15.52 31.89 -31.11
C LEU A 492 -16.83 31.91 -30.27
N ASP A 493 -17.94 31.41 -30.80
CA ASP A 493 -19.20 31.34 -30.08
C ASP A 493 -19.12 30.36 -28.89
N VAL A 494 -18.55 29.19 -29.11
CA VAL A 494 -18.32 28.21 -28.06
C VAL A 494 -17.39 28.80 -27.00
N ALA A 495 -16.26 29.37 -27.38
CA ALA A 495 -15.28 29.96 -26.46
C ALA A 495 -15.88 31.08 -25.59
N ASN A 496 -16.74 31.92 -26.21
CA ASN A 496 -17.48 32.97 -25.48
C ASN A 496 -18.57 32.41 -24.55
N ALA A 497 -19.10 31.23 -24.81
CA ALA A 497 -20.12 30.58 -23.99
C ALA A 497 -19.54 29.83 -22.79
N LEU A 498 -18.27 29.44 -22.82
CA LEU A 498 -17.63 28.71 -21.72
C LEU A 498 -17.62 29.54 -20.43
N ARG A 499 -18.25 29.04 -19.37
CA ARG A 499 -18.31 29.66 -18.05
C ARG A 499 -17.87 28.67 -16.98
N GLY A 500 -16.80 29.01 -16.26
CA GLY A 500 -16.35 28.26 -15.11
C GLY A 500 -16.71 29.01 -13.81
N PRO A 501 -16.95 28.29 -12.70
CA PRO A 501 -17.35 28.88 -11.43
C PRO A 501 -16.27 29.76 -10.78
N GLY A 502 -15.00 29.54 -11.13
CA GLY A 502 -13.85 30.19 -10.49
C GLY A 502 -13.33 31.42 -11.21
N GLY A 503 -13.82 31.76 -12.42
CA GLY A 503 -13.24 32.83 -13.24
C GLY A 503 -11.74 32.65 -13.53
N LYS A 504 -11.25 31.43 -13.45
CA LYS A 504 -9.84 31.04 -13.64
C LYS A 504 -9.47 31.00 -15.10
N GLN A 505 -8.20 30.73 -15.39
CA GLN A 505 -7.79 30.39 -16.75
C GLN A 505 -8.53 29.15 -17.21
N LYS A 506 -9.00 29.16 -18.45
CA LYS A 506 -9.75 28.05 -19.01
C LYS A 506 -8.81 27.09 -19.71
N LEU A 507 -8.85 25.82 -19.31
CA LEU A 507 -8.17 24.73 -20.03
C LEU A 507 -9.20 23.99 -20.85
N VAL A 508 -9.08 24.02 -22.18
CA VAL A 508 -10.09 23.50 -23.10
C VAL A 508 -9.52 22.35 -23.93
N PHE A 509 -10.09 21.18 -23.78
CA PHE A 509 -9.80 20.01 -24.62
C PHE A 509 -10.86 19.91 -25.74
N ALA A 510 -10.42 19.85 -27.00
CA ALA A 510 -11.30 19.65 -28.15
C ALA A 510 -10.58 18.99 -29.33
N PRO A 511 -11.29 18.37 -30.29
CA PRO A 511 -10.70 17.78 -31.50
C PRO A 511 -9.94 18.79 -32.35
N THR A 512 -10.47 20.01 -32.47
CA THR A 512 -9.84 21.10 -33.23
C THR A 512 -10.26 22.47 -32.71
N LYS A 513 -9.58 23.52 -33.15
CA LYS A 513 -9.95 24.92 -32.92
C LYS A 513 -9.98 25.72 -34.21
N TYR A 514 -10.87 26.72 -34.27
CA TYR A 514 -10.94 27.74 -35.32
C TYR A 514 -10.74 29.14 -34.77
N LEU A 515 -9.81 29.26 -33.82
CA LEU A 515 -9.46 30.51 -33.14
C LEU A 515 -7.95 30.75 -33.23
N ASP A 516 -7.58 32.00 -33.54
CA ASP A 516 -6.21 32.45 -33.49
C ASP A 516 -5.76 32.66 -32.05
N GLU A 517 -4.46 32.63 -31.81
CA GLU A 517 -3.85 32.80 -30.48
C GLU A 517 -4.30 34.11 -29.80
N HIS A 518 -4.47 35.21 -30.54
CA HIS A 518 -4.97 36.47 -30.00
C HIS A 518 -6.34 36.35 -29.32
N PHE A 519 -7.26 35.54 -29.84
CA PHE A 519 -8.56 35.30 -29.21
C PHE A 519 -8.45 34.39 -28.00
N LEU A 520 -7.55 33.40 -28.05
CA LEU A 520 -7.31 32.51 -26.91
C LEU A 520 -6.76 33.30 -25.71
N ASP A 521 -5.79 34.16 -25.93
CA ASP A 521 -5.20 35.03 -24.90
C ASP A 521 -6.26 35.96 -24.28
N ARG A 522 -7.03 36.65 -25.13
CA ARG A 522 -8.09 37.55 -24.68
C ARG A 522 -9.15 36.86 -23.84
N LEU A 523 -9.50 35.61 -24.18
CA LEU A 523 -10.50 34.81 -23.47
C LEU A 523 -9.89 33.98 -22.35
N ARG A 524 -8.57 34.08 -22.12
CA ARG A 524 -7.80 33.33 -21.12
C ARG A 524 -7.99 31.81 -21.30
N ILE A 525 -7.83 31.34 -22.54
CA ILE A 525 -7.98 29.94 -22.90
C ILE A 525 -6.61 29.33 -23.21
N THR A 526 -6.28 28.24 -22.54
CA THR A 526 -5.25 27.28 -22.96
C THR A 526 -5.91 26.16 -23.71
N PHE A 527 -5.61 26.01 -24.99
CA PHE A 527 -6.19 24.97 -25.83
C PHE A 527 -5.32 23.74 -25.87
N GLN A 528 -5.94 22.58 -25.73
CA GLN A 528 -5.31 21.28 -25.85
C GLN A 528 -6.06 20.43 -26.85
N GLN A 529 -5.40 20.03 -27.94
CA GLN A 529 -6.02 19.26 -28.99
C GLN A 529 -6.16 17.79 -28.59
N LEU A 530 -7.37 17.23 -28.76
CA LEU A 530 -7.59 15.80 -28.71
C LEU A 530 -7.23 15.17 -30.06
N PRO A 531 -6.59 14.01 -30.05
CA PRO A 531 -6.17 13.16 -28.94
C PRO A 531 -4.67 13.31 -28.57
N PHE A 532 -3.94 14.18 -29.26
CA PHE A 532 -2.47 14.28 -29.17
C PHE A 532 -1.95 14.58 -27.74
N GLN A 533 -2.68 15.36 -26.97
CA GLN A 533 -2.25 15.82 -25.64
C GLN A 533 -2.49 14.79 -24.52
N ILE A 534 -3.16 13.68 -24.79
CA ILE A 534 -3.36 12.62 -23.79
C ILE A 534 -2.01 12.06 -23.27
N TYR A 535 -0.96 12.15 -24.07
CA TYR A 535 0.36 11.62 -23.76
C TYR A 535 1.40 12.66 -23.31
N GLN A 536 1.17 13.96 -23.55
CA GLN A 536 2.16 15.01 -23.25
C GLN A 536 2.01 15.68 -21.87
N ALA A 537 0.89 15.52 -21.20
CA ALA A 537 0.64 16.24 -19.93
C ALA A 537 1.45 15.72 -18.73
N LEU A 538 2.24 14.66 -18.90
CA LEU A 538 3.04 14.03 -17.85
C LEU A 538 4.52 14.47 -17.82
N ASP A 539 4.94 15.40 -18.70
CA ASP A 539 6.32 15.92 -18.76
C ASP A 539 6.56 17.17 -17.88
N LYS A 540 5.75 17.39 -16.85
CA LYS A 540 5.95 18.53 -15.92
C LYS A 540 6.14 18.09 -14.49
#